data_2040fe292e59a446e2c6c0ba4be92fb1
#
_entry.id   2040fe292e59a446e2c6c0ba4be92fb1
#
_cell.length_a   1.000
_cell.length_b   1.000
_cell.length_c   1.000
_cell.angle_alpha   90.00
_cell.angle_beta   90.00
_cell.angle_gamma   90.00
#
_symmetry.space_group_name_H-M   'P 1'
#
loop_
_entity.id
_entity.type
_entity.pdbx_description
1 polymer ?
#
loop_
_entity_poly.entity_id
_entity_poly.type
_entity_poly.pdbx_seq_one_letter_code
_entity_poly.pdbx_strand_id
1 'polypeptide(L)'
;MLGVFVVVFAMTVGLVAAAGVIVGDSQPEQADIQTDQWQLDNVTPDGAEEGGEIAMDSDEASKTVLVHLGTQTTGSGTGIQLPLQSEDRAITTGSPAGLERSVGALASTLAANGHEVEFYTQSASGQGSFGQQASLSDDLADADAFVTVEPASLSTDERADVNTFAEEGGRVFVGADPGQARGVIELGSDLGIYQETGYLYNVAENDQNYLSIFAEPSGSSPVTDGVDRLVFRGAAPIGQFEDGPAFSTEAQLTTTQQTGTFGVGAVDGNMAVIGDTSFLNPENAYRADNNVLIGNVADFLVEGNVSENPFQEPPTGGGSTPGSGTDPGDFQPPTDGGSGVTAPDEHADAATDTSG
;
A
#
# COMPACT_ATOMS: atom_id res chain seq x y z
N MET A 1 4.33 77.88 -25.33
CA MET A 1 4.50 76.56 -24.68
C MET A 1 4.27 75.38 -25.61
N LEU A 2 3.21 75.37 -26.44
CA LEU A 2 2.95 74.26 -27.36
C LEU A 2 4.11 73.99 -28.33
N GLY A 3 4.76 75.06 -28.90
CA GLY A 3 5.87 74.90 -29.82
C GLY A 3 7.13 74.26 -29.22
N VAL A 4 7.43 74.54 -27.94
CA VAL A 4 8.54 73.91 -27.22
C VAL A 4 8.28 72.45 -26.98
N PHE A 5 7.05 72.11 -26.65
CA PHE A 5 6.64 70.69 -26.41
C PHE A 5 6.78 69.88 -27.71
N VAL A 6 6.33 70.39 -28.83
CA VAL A 6 6.45 69.70 -30.12
C VAL A 6 7.90 69.46 -30.53
N VAL A 7 8.78 70.43 -30.31
CA VAL A 7 10.23 70.29 -30.60
C VAL A 7 10.90 69.28 -29.69
N VAL A 8 10.60 69.29 -28.37
CA VAL A 8 11.17 68.35 -27.45
C VAL A 8 10.64 66.92 -27.72
N PHE A 9 9.35 66.80 -28.05
CA PHE A 9 8.79 65.50 -28.42
C PHE A 9 9.40 64.93 -29.70
N ALA A 10 9.56 65.78 -30.74
CA ALA A 10 10.19 65.37 -32.00
C ALA A 10 11.67 64.99 -31.79
N MET A 11 12.41 65.72 -30.92
CA MET A 11 13.81 65.33 -30.58
C MET A 11 13.90 64.04 -29.83
N THR A 12 13.00 63.77 -28.87
CA THR A 12 12.99 62.51 -28.10
C THR A 12 12.64 61.31 -28.98
N VAL A 13 11.62 61.42 -29.82
CA VAL A 13 11.26 60.36 -30.75
C VAL A 13 12.36 60.14 -31.79
N GLY A 14 13.03 61.22 -32.31
CA GLY A 14 14.17 61.12 -33.19
C GLY A 14 15.39 60.44 -32.54
N LEU A 15 15.67 60.74 -31.27
CA LEU A 15 16.77 60.10 -30.52
C LEU A 15 16.49 58.61 -30.26
N VAL A 16 15.27 58.25 -29.91
CA VAL A 16 14.86 56.82 -29.69
C VAL A 16 14.93 56.06 -31.01
N ALA A 17 14.48 56.65 -32.11
CA ALA A 17 14.56 56.01 -33.42
C ALA A 17 16.03 55.88 -33.91
N ALA A 18 16.89 56.90 -33.68
CA ALA A 18 18.30 56.80 -33.99
C ALA A 18 19.08 55.79 -33.13
N ALA A 19 18.72 55.68 -31.83
CA ALA A 19 19.27 54.68 -30.96
C ALA A 19 18.81 53.27 -31.39
N GLY A 20 17.56 53.12 -31.83
CA GLY A 20 17.05 51.87 -32.37
C GLY A 20 17.76 51.38 -33.61
N VAL A 21 18.19 52.34 -34.49
CA VAL A 21 18.95 51.98 -35.71
C VAL A 21 20.41 51.64 -35.42
N ILE A 22 21.02 52.22 -34.37
CA ILE A 22 22.41 51.91 -33.99
C ILE A 22 22.54 50.59 -33.25
N VAL A 23 21.49 50.15 -32.55
CA VAL A 23 21.42 48.87 -31.84
C VAL A 23 20.87 47.77 -32.75
N GLY A 24 20.35 48.10 -33.92
CA GLY A 24 19.60 47.20 -34.80
C GLY A 24 20.40 46.22 -35.66
N ASP A 25 21.77 46.24 -35.57
CA ASP A 25 22.58 45.29 -36.36
C ASP A 25 23.03 44.06 -35.57
N SER A 26 22.68 43.98 -34.30
CA SER A 26 22.70 42.70 -33.57
C SER A 26 21.25 42.25 -33.48
N GLN A 27 20.71 41.58 -34.48
CA GLN A 27 19.60 40.69 -34.25
C GLN A 27 20.05 39.78 -33.11
N PRO A 28 19.23 39.68 -31.99
CA PRO A 28 19.51 38.65 -31.05
C PRO A 28 19.57 37.35 -31.84
N GLU A 29 20.65 36.59 -31.65
CA GLU A 29 20.78 35.25 -32.21
C GLU A 29 19.45 34.56 -31.96
N GLN A 30 18.70 34.32 -33.03
CA GLN A 30 17.44 33.64 -32.96
C GLN A 30 17.83 32.28 -32.41
N ALA A 31 17.33 31.96 -31.19
CA ALA A 31 17.59 30.67 -30.57
C ALA A 31 17.29 29.60 -31.62
N ASP A 32 18.28 28.81 -31.93
CA ASP A 32 18.16 27.71 -32.88
C ASP A 32 17.17 26.73 -32.27
N ILE A 33 15.90 26.88 -32.67
CA ILE A 33 14.86 25.98 -32.24
C ILE A 33 15.17 24.69 -32.97
N GLN A 34 15.74 23.74 -32.23
CA GLN A 34 15.96 22.37 -32.72
C GLN A 34 14.62 21.73 -32.97
N THR A 35 14.09 21.96 -34.18
CA THR A 35 12.80 21.41 -34.59
C THR A 35 12.80 19.89 -34.64
N ASP A 36 13.97 19.27 -34.71
CA ASP A 36 14.13 17.82 -34.68
C ASP A 36 13.66 17.21 -33.33
N GLN A 37 13.75 17.98 -32.25
CA GLN A 37 13.24 17.54 -30.94
C GLN A 37 11.70 17.55 -30.85
N TRP A 38 11.01 18.17 -31.82
CA TRP A 38 9.55 18.23 -31.90
C TRP A 38 8.98 17.23 -32.91
N GLN A 39 9.83 16.40 -33.53
CA GLN A 39 9.36 15.30 -34.37
C GLN A 39 8.76 14.24 -33.47
N LEU A 40 7.59 13.74 -33.85
CA LEU A 40 6.83 12.77 -33.06
C LEU A 40 7.68 11.53 -32.72
N ASP A 41 8.53 11.12 -33.64
CA ASP A 41 9.43 9.95 -33.48
C ASP A 41 10.54 10.19 -32.44
N ASN A 42 10.86 11.45 -32.10
CA ASN A 42 11.85 11.81 -31.08
C ASN A 42 11.22 12.19 -29.74
N VAL A 43 9.90 12.38 -29.71
CA VAL A 43 9.10 12.73 -28.52
C VAL A 43 8.33 11.52 -27.99
N THR A 44 8.15 10.50 -28.82
CA THR A 44 7.53 9.25 -28.38
C THR A 44 8.62 8.45 -27.66
N PRO A 45 8.53 8.26 -26.33
CA PRO A 45 9.46 7.37 -25.64
C PRO A 45 9.41 5.99 -26.29
N ASP A 46 10.52 5.29 -26.30
CA ASP A 46 10.52 3.85 -26.58
C ASP A 46 9.69 3.18 -25.49
N GLY A 47 8.38 3.15 -25.68
CA GLY A 47 7.43 2.61 -24.71
C GLY A 47 7.72 1.14 -24.48
N ALA A 48 7.44 0.67 -23.28
CA ALA A 48 7.49 -0.74 -23.01
C ALA A 48 6.50 -1.47 -23.91
N GLU A 49 6.88 -2.62 -24.39
CA GLU A 49 5.98 -3.53 -25.09
C GLU A 49 4.83 -3.91 -24.15
N GLU A 50 3.64 -4.05 -24.73
CA GLU A 50 2.48 -4.59 -24.03
C GLU A 50 2.23 -6.01 -24.52
N GLY A 51 1.93 -6.91 -23.60
CA GLY A 51 1.60 -8.26 -23.98
C GLY A 51 1.67 -9.26 -22.84
N GLY A 52 1.53 -10.51 -23.22
CA GLY A 52 1.55 -11.62 -22.28
C GLY A 52 0.20 -11.90 -21.65
N GLU A 53 0.18 -12.90 -20.82
CA GLU A 53 -0.94 -13.34 -19.99
C GLU A 53 -0.48 -13.26 -18.53
N ILE A 54 -1.36 -12.94 -17.63
CA ILE A 54 -1.07 -13.06 -16.20
C ILE A 54 -1.32 -14.53 -15.86
N ALA A 55 -0.25 -15.28 -15.67
CA ALA A 55 -0.31 -16.70 -15.39
C ALA A 55 0.23 -16.98 -13.98
N MET A 56 -0.37 -17.94 -13.31
CA MET A 56 0.16 -18.56 -12.09
C MET A 56 0.81 -19.88 -12.47
N ASP A 57 1.92 -20.18 -11.85
CA ASP A 57 2.63 -21.46 -12.00
C ASP A 57 2.30 -22.45 -10.88
N SER A 58 1.71 -21.95 -9.77
CA SER A 58 1.36 -22.73 -8.60
C SER A 58 0.14 -23.62 -8.83
N ASP A 59 0.24 -24.89 -8.47
CA ASP A 59 -0.84 -25.88 -8.49
C ASP A 59 -1.43 -26.08 -7.07
N GLU A 60 -1.25 -25.12 -6.16
CA GLU A 60 -1.72 -25.22 -4.77
C GLU A 60 -3.26 -25.33 -4.69
N ALA A 61 -3.72 -26.02 -3.64
CA ALA A 61 -5.14 -26.12 -3.35
C ALA A 61 -5.74 -24.73 -3.08
N SER A 62 -7.08 -24.61 -3.18
CA SER A 62 -7.77 -23.34 -2.90
C SER A 62 -7.31 -22.73 -1.59
N LYS A 63 -6.91 -21.47 -1.65
CA LYS A 63 -6.47 -20.63 -0.55
C LYS A 63 -7.39 -19.42 -0.44
N THR A 64 -7.53 -18.87 0.77
CA THR A 64 -8.25 -17.62 1.04
C THR A 64 -7.26 -16.48 1.16
N VAL A 65 -7.37 -15.49 0.28
CA VAL A 65 -6.54 -14.28 0.27
C VAL A 65 -7.36 -13.09 0.74
N LEU A 66 -7.01 -12.55 1.90
CA LEU A 66 -7.66 -11.38 2.49
C LEU A 66 -7.02 -10.09 1.97
N VAL A 67 -7.81 -9.18 1.41
CA VAL A 67 -7.34 -7.95 0.75
C VAL A 67 -7.81 -6.71 1.49
N HIS A 68 -6.89 -5.87 1.94
CA HIS A 68 -7.12 -4.57 2.55
C HIS A 68 -6.80 -3.44 1.56
N LEU A 69 -7.81 -2.65 1.21
CA LEU A 69 -7.72 -1.54 0.25
C LEU A 69 -7.60 -0.16 0.91
N GLY A 70 -7.52 -0.12 2.25
CA GLY A 70 -7.48 1.13 3.01
C GLY A 70 -8.85 1.63 3.48
N THR A 71 -8.83 2.77 4.15
CA THR A 71 -10.04 3.40 4.65
C THR A 71 -10.88 3.97 3.51
N GLN A 72 -12.09 3.46 3.35
CA GLN A 72 -13.10 4.06 2.51
C GLN A 72 -13.52 5.40 3.10
N THR A 73 -12.96 6.49 2.62
CA THR A 73 -13.58 7.79 2.89
C THR A 73 -14.90 7.84 2.11
N THR A 74 -16.01 7.65 2.80
CA THR A 74 -17.35 7.95 2.29
C THR A 74 -17.50 9.46 2.14
N GLY A 75 -16.68 10.05 1.27
CA GLY A 75 -16.72 11.42 0.84
C GLY A 75 -17.29 11.47 -0.56
N SER A 76 -18.60 11.62 -0.63
CA SER A 76 -19.33 12.06 -1.82
C SER A 76 -19.04 11.29 -3.13
N GLY A 77 -19.59 10.10 -3.26
CA GLY A 77 -19.97 9.60 -4.59
C GLY A 77 -19.20 8.44 -5.20
N THR A 78 -18.23 7.87 -4.54
CA THR A 78 -17.59 6.62 -5.02
C THR A 78 -17.56 5.58 -3.91
N GLY A 79 -18.72 5.00 -3.62
CA GLY A 79 -18.77 3.79 -2.83
C GLY A 79 -18.13 2.66 -3.66
N ILE A 80 -17.28 1.85 -3.04
CA ILE A 80 -16.95 0.56 -3.62
C ILE A 80 -18.27 -0.18 -3.77
N GLN A 81 -18.74 -0.30 -4.99
CA GLN A 81 -19.74 -1.28 -5.32
C GLN A 81 -18.97 -2.55 -5.62
N LEU A 82 -18.95 -3.47 -4.68
CA LEU A 82 -18.54 -4.84 -4.94
C LEU A 82 -19.45 -5.36 -6.07
N PRO A 83 -18.93 -5.63 -7.27
CA PRO A 83 -19.76 -6.18 -8.32
C PRO A 83 -19.84 -7.69 -8.13
N LEU A 84 -20.87 -8.14 -7.45
CA LEU A 84 -21.21 -9.56 -7.48
C LEU A 84 -21.69 -10.04 -8.87
N GLN A 85 -21.78 -9.17 -9.86
CA GLN A 85 -22.14 -9.55 -11.24
C GLN A 85 -21.90 -8.39 -12.24
N SER A 86 -20.69 -8.13 -12.66
CA SER A 86 -20.40 -7.57 -14.01
C SER A 86 -18.90 -7.53 -14.29
N GLU A 87 -18.52 -8.10 -15.40
CA GLU A 87 -17.16 -8.42 -15.85
C GLU A 87 -16.24 -7.21 -16.17
N ASP A 88 -16.52 -5.96 -15.72
CA ASP A 88 -15.76 -4.79 -16.13
C ASP A 88 -15.67 -3.67 -15.08
N ARG A 89 -15.66 -3.95 -13.79
CA ARG A 89 -15.42 -2.88 -12.82
C ARG A 89 -14.18 -3.17 -11.98
N ALA A 90 -13.10 -2.44 -12.30
CA ALA A 90 -11.92 -2.36 -11.50
C ALA A 90 -12.26 -1.97 -10.04
N ILE A 91 -11.78 -2.73 -9.08
CA ILE A 91 -11.84 -2.39 -7.66
C ILE A 91 -10.75 -1.33 -7.46
N THR A 92 -11.14 -0.07 -7.40
CA THR A 92 -10.21 1.06 -7.31
C THR A 92 -10.47 1.91 -6.09
N THR A 93 -9.40 2.36 -5.42
CA THR A 93 -9.43 3.38 -4.38
C THR A 93 -8.59 4.58 -4.80
N GLY A 94 -9.06 5.80 -4.50
CA GLY A 94 -8.32 7.02 -4.84
C GLY A 94 -7.13 7.25 -3.90
N SER A 95 -5.96 7.53 -4.46
CA SER A 95 -4.78 7.96 -3.72
C SER A 95 -4.76 9.48 -3.53
N PRO A 96 -4.17 10.03 -2.45
CA PRO A 96 -3.93 11.46 -2.30
C PRO A 96 -3.13 12.09 -3.45
N ALA A 97 -2.36 11.29 -4.18
CA ALA A 97 -1.61 11.71 -5.37
C ALA A 97 -2.43 11.65 -6.67
N GLY A 98 -3.73 11.31 -6.60
CA GLY A 98 -4.59 11.15 -7.78
C GLY A 98 -4.31 9.87 -8.58
N LEU A 99 -3.51 8.95 -8.04
CA LEU A 99 -3.31 7.62 -8.61
C LEU A 99 -4.47 6.72 -8.15
N GLU A 100 -5.15 6.11 -9.08
CA GLU A 100 -6.15 5.08 -8.75
C GLU A 100 -5.42 3.80 -8.36
N ARG A 101 -5.78 3.24 -7.20
CA ARG A 101 -5.27 1.94 -6.75
C ARG A 101 -6.26 0.87 -7.15
N SER A 102 -5.79 -0.16 -7.79
CA SER A 102 -6.57 -1.33 -8.17
C SER A 102 -5.81 -2.59 -7.80
N VAL A 103 -6.50 -3.57 -7.33
CA VAL A 103 -5.99 -4.94 -7.16
C VAL A 103 -6.70 -5.91 -8.12
N GLY A 104 -7.45 -5.35 -9.08
CA GLY A 104 -8.32 -6.13 -9.96
C GLY A 104 -7.57 -7.22 -10.75
N ALA A 105 -6.39 -6.92 -11.26
CA ALA A 105 -5.58 -7.89 -11.99
C ALA A 105 -5.17 -9.07 -11.09
N LEU A 106 -4.64 -8.79 -9.89
CA LEU A 106 -4.24 -9.82 -8.93
C LEU A 106 -5.47 -10.63 -8.44
N ALA A 107 -6.54 -9.95 -8.03
CA ALA A 107 -7.74 -10.62 -7.52
C ALA A 107 -8.41 -11.52 -8.58
N SER A 108 -8.47 -11.05 -9.83
CA SER A 108 -9.03 -11.87 -10.93
C SER A 108 -8.15 -13.06 -11.26
N THR A 109 -6.83 -12.92 -11.20
CA THR A 109 -5.89 -14.03 -11.42
C THR A 109 -6.04 -15.10 -10.35
N LEU A 110 -6.07 -14.70 -9.06
CA LEU A 110 -6.31 -15.62 -7.95
C LEU A 110 -7.64 -16.36 -8.10
N ALA A 111 -8.72 -15.63 -8.36
CA ALA A 111 -10.05 -16.22 -8.52
C ALA A 111 -10.14 -17.16 -9.74
N ALA A 112 -9.49 -16.82 -10.86
CA ALA A 112 -9.45 -17.66 -12.06
C ALA A 112 -8.71 -19.00 -11.82
N ASN A 113 -7.76 -19.02 -10.87
CA ASN A 113 -7.02 -20.22 -10.46
C ASN A 113 -7.65 -20.95 -9.26
N GLY A 114 -8.85 -20.55 -8.84
CA GLY A 114 -9.66 -21.28 -7.85
C GLY A 114 -9.41 -20.90 -6.40
N HIS A 115 -8.72 -19.78 -6.15
CA HIS A 115 -8.52 -19.21 -4.81
C HIS A 115 -9.67 -18.26 -4.46
N GLU A 116 -9.97 -18.13 -3.18
CA GLU A 116 -10.98 -17.20 -2.66
C GLU A 116 -10.33 -15.84 -2.33
N VAL A 117 -11.00 -14.76 -2.73
CA VAL A 117 -10.53 -13.40 -2.46
C VAL A 117 -11.57 -12.69 -1.62
N GLU A 118 -11.21 -12.38 -0.39
CA GLU A 118 -12.04 -11.65 0.56
C GLU A 118 -11.51 -10.24 0.79
N PHE A 119 -12.41 -9.30 1.14
CA PHE A 119 -12.03 -7.90 1.33
C PHE A 119 -12.27 -7.47 2.77
N TYR A 120 -11.18 -7.11 3.45
CA TYR A 120 -11.23 -6.43 4.73
C TYR A 120 -11.59 -4.96 4.54
N THR A 121 -12.69 -4.54 5.13
CA THR A 121 -13.15 -3.16 5.10
C THR A 121 -13.18 -2.58 6.50
N GLN A 122 -12.28 -1.65 6.78
CA GLN A 122 -12.38 -0.84 7.99
C GLN A 122 -13.63 0.02 7.92
N SER A 123 -14.63 -0.29 8.73
CA SER A 123 -15.79 0.59 8.84
C SER A 123 -15.37 1.88 9.56
N ALA A 124 -15.33 2.98 8.85
CA ALA A 124 -15.25 4.31 9.45
C ALA A 124 -16.55 4.61 10.20
N SER A 125 -16.77 4.00 11.38
CA SER A 125 -18.00 4.25 12.09
C SER A 125 -17.87 4.42 13.58
N GLY A 126 -18.06 5.65 14.01
CA GLY A 126 -18.62 6.01 15.27
C GLY A 126 -20.16 6.05 15.28
N GLN A 127 -20.88 5.25 14.47
CA GLN A 127 -22.34 5.28 14.45
C GLN A 127 -22.92 3.86 14.41
N GLY A 128 -23.07 3.31 15.59
CA GLY A 128 -24.09 2.34 16.00
C GLY A 128 -24.68 1.38 14.98
N SER A 129 -23.98 0.30 14.65
CA SER A 129 -24.64 -0.94 14.36
C SER A 129 -24.33 -1.91 15.50
N PHE A 130 -25.36 -2.46 16.14
CA PHE A 130 -25.24 -3.49 17.18
C PHE A 130 -24.93 -4.85 16.52
N GLY A 131 -23.84 -4.93 15.76
CA GLY A 131 -23.25 -6.15 15.23
C GLY A 131 -21.78 -6.13 15.59
N GLN A 132 -21.23 -7.22 16.10
CA GLN A 132 -19.79 -7.37 16.27
C GLN A 132 -19.12 -7.02 14.94
N GLN A 133 -18.29 -6.01 14.96
CA GLN A 133 -17.42 -5.68 13.85
C GLN A 133 -16.32 -6.72 13.92
N ALA A 134 -16.17 -7.53 12.87
CA ALA A 134 -15.02 -8.42 12.76
C ALA A 134 -13.75 -7.57 12.87
N SER A 135 -12.83 -7.98 13.71
CA SER A 135 -11.49 -7.41 13.78
C SER A 135 -10.65 -7.97 12.62
N LEU A 136 -9.55 -7.32 12.28
CA LEU A 136 -8.63 -7.88 11.29
C LEU A 136 -8.15 -9.28 11.71
N SER A 137 -7.91 -9.49 13.01
CA SER A 137 -7.50 -10.80 13.54
C SER A 137 -8.58 -11.87 13.35
N ASP A 138 -9.88 -11.53 13.44
CA ASP A 138 -10.95 -12.48 13.16
C ASP A 138 -10.93 -12.90 11.67
N ASP A 139 -10.76 -11.95 10.75
CA ASP A 139 -10.69 -12.24 9.31
C ASP A 139 -9.38 -12.98 8.94
N LEU A 140 -8.23 -12.67 9.60
CA LEU A 140 -6.98 -13.38 9.43
C LEU A 140 -7.04 -14.82 9.96
N ALA A 141 -7.97 -15.13 10.88
CA ALA A 141 -8.15 -16.49 11.39
C ALA A 141 -8.54 -17.48 10.29
N ASP A 142 -9.25 -17.01 9.29
CA ASP A 142 -9.74 -17.82 8.17
C ASP A 142 -8.93 -17.61 6.88
N ALA A 143 -7.90 -16.73 6.90
CA ALA A 143 -7.09 -16.42 5.74
C ALA A 143 -5.80 -17.26 5.68
N ASP A 144 -5.33 -17.52 4.46
CA ASP A 144 -4.02 -18.13 4.16
C ASP A 144 -2.98 -17.06 3.78
N ALA A 145 -3.42 -15.93 3.21
CA ALA A 145 -2.56 -14.82 2.81
C ALA A 145 -3.25 -13.47 3.01
N PHE A 146 -2.44 -12.43 3.15
CA PHE A 146 -2.90 -11.05 3.32
C PHE A 146 -2.27 -10.11 2.31
N VAL A 147 -3.09 -9.23 1.75
CA VAL A 147 -2.67 -8.18 0.81
C VAL A 147 -3.08 -6.82 1.35
N THR A 148 -2.17 -5.87 1.40
CA THR A 148 -2.51 -4.47 1.66
C THR A 148 -1.90 -3.52 0.64
N VAL A 149 -2.68 -2.58 0.13
CA VAL A 149 -2.21 -1.50 -0.76
C VAL A 149 -2.25 -0.13 -0.08
N GLU A 150 -2.62 -0.09 1.18
CA GLU A 150 -2.60 1.11 2.01
C GLU A 150 -2.15 0.81 3.46
N PRO A 151 -0.91 0.32 3.65
CA PRO A 151 -0.43 -0.13 4.96
C PRO A 151 -0.44 0.95 6.03
N ALA A 152 -0.36 2.25 5.66
CA ALA A 152 -0.42 3.35 6.60
C ALA A 152 -1.83 3.56 7.21
N SER A 153 -2.88 3.04 6.59
CA SER A 153 -4.25 3.14 7.10
C SER A 153 -4.57 2.09 8.17
N LEU A 154 -3.82 0.99 8.22
CA LEU A 154 -3.92 0.02 9.31
C LEU A 154 -3.58 0.68 10.65
N SER A 155 -4.30 0.35 11.70
CA SER A 155 -3.98 0.74 13.06
C SER A 155 -2.70 0.03 13.56
N THR A 156 -2.16 0.46 14.68
CA THR A 156 -0.97 -0.20 15.26
C THR A 156 -1.27 -1.65 15.65
N ASP A 157 -2.46 -1.91 16.18
CA ASP A 157 -2.87 -3.26 16.58
C ASP A 157 -3.05 -4.16 15.35
N GLU A 158 -3.70 -3.67 14.30
CA GLU A 158 -3.86 -4.41 13.04
C GLU A 158 -2.51 -4.73 12.37
N ARG A 159 -1.53 -3.82 12.41
CA ARG A 159 -0.18 -4.11 11.91
C ARG A 159 0.54 -5.16 12.75
N ALA A 160 0.33 -5.17 14.07
CA ALA A 160 0.85 -6.22 14.94
C ALA A 160 0.21 -7.59 14.61
N ASP A 161 -1.09 -7.62 14.32
CA ASP A 161 -1.77 -8.83 13.88
C ASP A 161 -1.19 -9.34 12.55
N VAL A 162 -0.96 -8.46 11.56
CA VAL A 162 -0.33 -8.83 10.28
C VAL A 162 1.09 -9.38 10.47
N ASN A 163 1.89 -8.79 11.35
CA ASN A 163 3.23 -9.30 11.65
C ASN A 163 3.17 -10.68 12.30
N THR A 164 2.28 -10.87 13.29
CA THR A 164 2.07 -12.18 13.92
C THR A 164 1.62 -13.22 12.88
N PHE A 165 0.72 -12.85 11.98
CA PHE A 165 0.27 -13.72 10.89
C PHE A 165 1.43 -14.14 9.97
N ALA A 166 2.31 -13.20 9.61
CA ALA A 166 3.49 -13.50 8.79
C ALA A 166 4.51 -14.39 9.51
N GLU A 167 4.74 -14.18 10.81
CA GLU A 167 5.63 -15.01 11.63
C GLU A 167 5.18 -16.48 11.69
N GLU A 168 3.86 -16.72 11.70
CA GLU A 168 3.27 -18.07 11.73
C GLU A 168 3.10 -18.70 10.33
N GLY A 169 3.67 -18.09 9.29
CA GLY A 169 3.76 -18.65 7.95
C GLY A 169 2.76 -18.11 6.93
N GLY A 170 1.89 -17.17 7.33
CA GLY A 170 1.00 -16.46 6.41
C GLY A 170 1.78 -15.57 5.44
N ARG A 171 1.45 -15.62 4.16
CA ARG A 171 2.08 -14.75 3.16
C ARG A 171 1.47 -13.37 3.15
N VAL A 172 2.32 -12.34 3.15
CA VAL A 172 1.91 -10.94 3.18
C VAL A 172 2.49 -10.18 2.00
N PHE A 173 1.62 -9.58 1.19
CA PHE A 173 2.01 -8.64 0.15
C PHE A 173 1.64 -7.21 0.54
N VAL A 174 2.61 -6.30 0.46
CA VAL A 174 2.47 -4.88 0.79
C VAL A 174 2.77 -4.04 -0.45
N GLY A 175 1.74 -3.47 -1.05
CA GLY A 175 1.87 -2.43 -2.07
C GLY A 175 1.97 -1.06 -1.39
N ALA A 176 3.07 -0.35 -1.58
CA ALA A 176 3.42 0.81 -0.78
C ALA A 176 3.75 2.04 -1.61
N ASP A 177 2.73 2.68 -2.18
CA ASP A 177 2.87 3.97 -2.89
C ASP A 177 3.54 5.04 -2.01
N PRO A 178 4.04 6.14 -2.60
CA PRO A 178 4.54 7.27 -1.84
C PRO A 178 3.57 7.74 -0.76
N GLY A 179 4.09 7.96 0.44
CA GLY A 179 3.30 8.36 1.61
C GLY A 179 2.92 7.22 2.57
N GLN A 180 3.25 5.97 2.22
CA GLN A 180 2.97 4.80 3.05
C GLN A 180 4.10 4.44 4.02
N ALA A 181 5.17 5.25 4.09
CA ALA A 181 6.40 4.95 4.84
C ALA A 181 6.17 4.50 6.29
N ARG A 182 5.20 5.11 6.99
CA ARG A 182 4.88 4.71 8.36
C ARG A 182 4.38 3.25 8.42
N GLY A 183 3.45 2.90 7.54
CA GLY A 183 2.90 1.55 7.48
C GLY A 183 3.96 0.52 7.12
N VAL A 184 4.81 0.82 6.12
CA VAL A 184 5.91 -0.07 5.71
C VAL A 184 6.91 -0.27 6.84
N ILE A 185 7.33 0.79 7.54
CA ILE A 185 8.28 0.67 8.64
C ILE A 185 7.69 -0.16 9.79
N GLU A 186 6.44 0.07 10.15
CA GLU A 186 5.80 -0.67 11.26
C GLU A 186 5.54 -2.15 10.92
N LEU A 187 5.40 -2.51 9.63
CA LEU A 187 5.27 -3.90 9.17
C LEU A 187 6.63 -4.57 8.91
N GLY A 188 7.58 -3.84 8.33
CA GLY A 188 8.82 -4.42 7.81
C GLY A 188 10.06 -4.16 8.65
N SER A 189 9.98 -3.43 9.78
CA SER A 189 11.17 -3.03 10.57
C SER A 189 11.98 -4.20 11.09
N ASP A 190 11.33 -5.26 11.53
CA ASP A 190 11.99 -6.44 12.06
C ASP A 190 12.70 -7.26 10.96
N LEU A 191 12.27 -7.07 9.71
CA LEU A 191 12.87 -7.62 8.49
C LEU A 191 13.88 -6.65 7.85
N GLY A 192 14.14 -5.51 8.49
CA GLY A 192 15.03 -4.48 7.95
C GLY A 192 14.49 -3.74 6.74
N ILE A 193 13.19 -3.87 6.43
CA ILE A 193 12.55 -3.22 5.29
C ILE A 193 12.06 -1.83 5.70
N TYR A 194 12.31 -0.84 4.84
CA TYR A 194 11.87 0.53 5.05
C TYR A 194 11.51 1.23 3.74
N GLN A 195 10.69 2.27 3.81
CA GLN A 195 10.36 3.14 2.70
C GLN A 195 10.92 4.54 2.94
N GLU A 196 11.60 5.10 1.93
CA GLU A 196 12.01 6.50 1.95
C GLU A 196 10.85 7.42 1.52
N THR A 197 10.92 8.69 1.98
CA THR A 197 9.92 9.69 1.62
C THR A 197 10.19 10.26 0.23
N GLY A 198 9.12 10.49 -0.53
CA GLY A 198 9.17 10.98 -1.89
C GLY A 198 8.82 9.91 -2.92
N TYR A 199 8.99 10.24 -4.16
CA TYR A 199 8.82 9.30 -5.27
C TYR A 199 10.00 9.41 -6.24
N LEU A 200 10.18 8.38 -7.02
CA LEU A 200 11.22 8.26 -8.02
C LEU A 200 10.72 8.75 -9.38
N TYR A 201 11.61 9.34 -10.13
CA TYR A 201 11.35 9.74 -11.51
C TYR A 201 12.62 9.63 -12.35
N ASN A 202 12.44 9.41 -13.67
CA ASN A 202 13.54 9.40 -14.62
C ASN A 202 13.14 10.17 -15.88
N VAL A 203 13.87 11.23 -16.21
CA VAL A 203 13.59 12.10 -17.34
C VAL A 203 14.12 11.52 -18.65
N ALA A 204 15.20 10.73 -18.56
CA ALA A 204 15.91 10.20 -19.71
C ALA A 204 15.39 8.81 -20.15
N GLU A 205 15.19 7.92 -19.19
CA GLU A 205 14.73 6.56 -19.42
C GLU A 205 13.42 6.33 -18.69
N ASN A 206 12.35 6.28 -19.44
CA ASN A 206 11.00 6.09 -18.89
C ASN A 206 10.09 5.50 -19.96
N ASP A 207 8.96 4.92 -19.52
CA ASP A 207 7.99 4.32 -20.42
C ASP A 207 7.14 5.38 -21.17
N GLN A 208 6.27 6.07 -20.48
CA GLN A 208 5.34 7.03 -21.08
C GLN A 208 5.63 8.48 -20.68
N ASN A 209 6.17 8.66 -19.51
CA ASN A 209 6.54 9.95 -18.94
C ASN A 209 7.54 9.74 -17.79
N TYR A 210 8.14 10.83 -17.33
CA TYR A 210 9.21 10.80 -16.32
C TYR A 210 8.83 10.13 -14.99
N LEU A 211 7.54 9.90 -14.70
CA LEU A 211 7.05 9.16 -13.52
C LEU A 211 6.93 7.66 -13.78
N SER A 212 6.87 7.23 -15.04
CA SER A 212 6.76 5.82 -15.44
C SER A 212 8.16 5.25 -15.60
N ILE A 213 8.79 4.88 -14.49
CA ILE A 213 10.17 4.41 -14.44
C ILE A 213 10.26 2.92 -14.77
N PHE A 214 11.40 2.52 -15.31
CA PHE A 214 11.75 1.11 -15.47
C PHE A 214 12.44 0.59 -14.21
N ALA A 215 12.10 -0.63 -13.80
CA ALA A 215 12.78 -1.33 -12.73
C ALA A 215 13.20 -2.73 -13.20
N GLU A 216 14.31 -3.22 -12.67
CA GLU A 216 14.88 -4.52 -13.02
C GLU A 216 15.11 -5.36 -11.76
N PRO A 217 15.08 -6.70 -11.86
CA PRO A 217 15.47 -7.55 -10.77
C PRO A 217 16.90 -7.26 -10.31
N SER A 218 17.11 -7.12 -9.01
CA SER A 218 18.43 -6.94 -8.41
C SER A 218 18.83 -8.08 -7.46
N GLY A 219 17.90 -8.98 -7.22
CA GLY A 219 18.07 -10.20 -6.44
C GLY A 219 17.29 -11.35 -7.03
N SER A 220 17.44 -12.54 -6.45
CA SER A 220 16.63 -13.72 -6.80
C SER A 220 15.65 -13.97 -5.68
N SER A 221 14.36 -13.93 -5.99
CA SER A 221 13.27 -14.20 -5.06
C SER A 221 12.09 -14.77 -5.83
N PRO A 222 11.08 -15.37 -5.18
CA PRO A 222 9.90 -15.89 -5.87
C PRO A 222 9.21 -14.83 -6.75
N VAL A 223 9.18 -13.56 -6.33
CA VAL A 223 8.52 -12.50 -7.09
C VAL A 223 9.35 -11.97 -8.27
N THR A 224 10.63 -12.32 -8.39
CA THR A 224 11.52 -11.85 -9.46
C THR A 224 11.70 -12.87 -10.59
N ASP A 225 11.15 -14.06 -10.45
CA ASP A 225 11.37 -15.14 -11.42
C ASP A 225 10.74 -14.79 -12.78
N GLY A 226 11.51 -15.01 -13.86
CA GLY A 226 11.06 -14.69 -15.22
C GLY A 226 10.82 -13.22 -15.54
N VAL A 227 11.12 -12.29 -14.63
CA VAL A 227 11.00 -10.85 -14.86
C VAL A 227 12.32 -10.31 -15.42
N ASP A 228 12.27 -9.64 -16.56
CA ASP A 228 13.40 -8.91 -17.12
C ASP A 228 13.30 -7.41 -16.78
N ARG A 229 12.13 -6.81 -16.96
CA ARG A 229 11.91 -5.37 -16.72
C ARG A 229 10.46 -5.04 -16.38
N LEU A 230 10.28 -4.15 -15.41
CA LEU A 230 8.97 -3.66 -14.94
C LEU A 230 8.75 -2.19 -15.28
N VAL A 231 7.50 -1.77 -15.28
CA VAL A 231 7.09 -0.36 -15.35
C VAL A 231 6.32 0.02 -14.10
N PHE A 232 6.87 0.94 -13.33
CA PHE A 232 6.23 1.51 -12.14
C PHE A 232 5.92 2.99 -12.33
N ARG A 233 4.83 3.48 -11.75
CA ARG A 233 4.41 4.89 -11.85
C ARG A 233 4.50 5.63 -10.54
N GLY A 234 5.53 6.46 -10.41
CA GLY A 234 5.75 7.26 -9.21
C GLY A 234 6.11 6.41 -8.01
N ALA A 235 6.89 5.35 -8.22
CA ALA A 235 7.29 4.43 -7.17
C ALA A 235 8.00 5.12 -6.01
N ALA A 236 7.77 4.63 -4.80
CA ALA A 236 8.53 5.00 -3.62
C ALA A 236 9.79 4.13 -3.50
N PRO A 237 10.91 4.68 -3.01
CA PRO A 237 12.07 3.87 -2.72
C PRO A 237 11.78 2.89 -1.56
N ILE A 238 12.09 1.62 -1.78
CA ILE A 238 12.05 0.57 -0.77
C ILE A 238 13.48 0.07 -0.56
N GLY A 239 13.96 0.12 0.67
CA GLY A 239 15.26 -0.41 1.05
C GLY A 239 15.12 -1.60 1.99
N GLN A 240 16.18 -2.42 2.00
CA GLN A 240 16.36 -3.53 2.93
C GLN A 240 17.82 -3.55 3.39
N PHE A 241 18.04 -3.73 4.68
CA PHE A 241 19.39 -3.55 5.25
C PHE A 241 20.31 -4.74 4.99
N GLU A 242 19.81 -5.97 4.97
CA GLU A 242 20.63 -7.18 4.97
C GLU A 242 20.75 -7.81 3.57
N ASP A 243 19.65 -8.10 2.90
CA ASP A 243 19.65 -8.87 1.65
C ASP A 243 19.65 -8.02 0.38
N GLY A 244 19.46 -6.72 0.54
CA GLY A 244 19.31 -5.78 -0.59
C GLY A 244 17.92 -5.85 -1.22
N PRO A 245 17.63 -4.94 -2.18
CA PRO A 245 16.32 -4.88 -2.81
C PRO A 245 16.11 -6.04 -3.79
N ALA A 246 14.87 -6.49 -3.92
CA ALA A 246 14.45 -7.46 -4.95
C ALA A 246 14.43 -6.82 -6.36
N PHE A 247 13.99 -5.57 -6.43
CA PHE A 247 13.97 -4.77 -7.66
C PHE A 247 14.66 -3.44 -7.43
N SER A 248 15.35 -2.93 -8.46
CA SER A 248 16.02 -1.63 -8.44
C SER A 248 15.79 -0.85 -9.72
N THR A 249 16.02 0.47 -9.65
CA THR A 249 15.88 1.40 -10.76
C THR A 249 16.95 2.48 -10.70
N GLU A 250 17.42 2.92 -11.87
CA GLU A 250 18.17 4.16 -12.00
C GLU A 250 17.20 5.34 -12.08
N ALA A 251 17.21 6.19 -11.09
CA ALA A 251 16.21 7.26 -10.98
C ALA A 251 16.74 8.47 -10.22
N GLN A 252 15.88 9.47 -10.09
CA GLN A 252 16.09 10.63 -9.24
C GLN A 252 14.99 10.68 -8.17
N LEU A 253 15.39 10.90 -6.92
CA LEU A 253 14.44 11.02 -5.80
C LEU A 253 13.97 12.47 -5.64
N THR A 254 12.67 12.68 -5.60
CA THR A 254 12.06 14.03 -5.56
C THR A 254 12.44 14.85 -4.33
N THR A 255 12.62 14.23 -3.18
CA THR A 255 12.90 14.94 -1.92
C THR A 255 14.32 15.45 -1.84
N THR A 256 15.29 14.74 -2.39
CA THR A 256 16.72 15.08 -2.29
C THR A 256 17.31 15.54 -3.60
N GLN A 257 16.64 15.32 -4.73
CA GLN A 257 17.15 15.52 -6.09
C GLN A 257 18.41 14.69 -6.39
N GLN A 258 18.68 13.66 -5.59
CA GLN A 258 19.76 12.73 -5.83
C GLN A 258 19.42 11.78 -6.97
N THR A 259 20.37 11.58 -7.87
CA THR A 259 20.32 10.56 -8.91
C THR A 259 21.14 9.36 -8.45
N GLY A 260 20.64 8.17 -8.66
CA GLY A 260 21.32 6.92 -8.29
C GLY A 260 20.45 5.71 -8.50
N THR A 261 20.96 4.57 -8.07
CA THR A 261 20.23 3.31 -8.04
C THR A 261 19.42 3.23 -6.74
N PHE A 262 18.12 3.04 -6.86
CA PHE A 262 17.20 2.91 -5.73
C PHE A 262 16.52 1.55 -5.76
N GLY A 263 16.36 0.92 -4.60
CA GLY A 263 15.48 -0.22 -4.44
C GLY A 263 14.01 0.22 -4.57
N VAL A 264 13.18 -0.62 -5.17
CA VAL A 264 11.73 -0.38 -5.33
C VAL A 264 10.88 -1.59 -4.91
N GLY A 265 11.52 -2.63 -4.41
CA GLY A 265 10.87 -3.80 -3.84
C GLY A 265 11.84 -4.58 -2.95
N ALA A 266 11.31 -5.27 -1.96
CA ALA A 266 12.03 -6.15 -1.05
C ALA A 266 11.19 -7.38 -0.74
N VAL A 267 11.85 -8.51 -0.53
CA VAL A 267 11.21 -9.76 -0.13
C VAL A 267 12.03 -10.37 1.00
N ASP A 268 11.39 -10.66 2.10
CA ASP A 268 12.01 -11.35 3.23
C ASP A 268 11.02 -12.33 3.85
N GLY A 269 11.41 -13.60 3.90
CA GLY A 269 10.59 -14.66 4.46
C GLY A 269 9.19 -14.72 3.85
N ASN A 270 8.20 -14.37 4.65
CA ASN A 270 6.79 -14.42 4.28
C ASN A 270 6.22 -13.06 3.84
N MET A 271 7.05 -12.02 3.72
CA MET A 271 6.62 -10.68 3.35
C MET A 271 7.29 -10.21 2.06
N ALA A 272 6.47 -9.70 1.12
CA ALA A 272 6.92 -9.01 -0.08
C ALA A 272 6.39 -7.57 -0.07
N VAL A 273 7.28 -6.60 -0.27
CA VAL A 273 6.95 -5.17 -0.28
C VAL A 273 7.37 -4.58 -1.62
N ILE A 274 6.45 -3.91 -2.32
CA ILE A 274 6.73 -3.20 -3.58
C ILE A 274 6.32 -1.74 -3.43
N GLY A 275 7.20 -0.82 -3.82
CA GLY A 275 7.04 0.63 -3.65
C GLY A 275 6.08 1.31 -4.62
N ASP A 276 5.26 0.54 -5.32
CA ASP A 276 4.27 0.99 -6.28
C ASP A 276 3.09 0.01 -6.31
N THR A 277 1.89 0.52 -6.53
CA THR A 277 0.69 -0.30 -6.74
C THR A 277 0.13 -0.17 -8.16
N SER A 278 0.70 0.74 -8.96
CA SER A 278 0.20 1.03 -10.29
C SER A 278 0.30 -0.14 -11.27
N PHE A 279 1.25 -1.06 -11.06
CA PHE A 279 1.38 -2.25 -11.88
C PHE A 279 0.18 -3.20 -11.77
N LEU A 280 -0.60 -3.13 -10.69
CA LEU A 280 -1.84 -3.89 -10.49
C LEU A 280 -3.03 -3.28 -11.24
N ASN A 281 -2.90 -2.05 -11.75
CA ASN A 281 -3.96 -1.40 -12.51
C ASN A 281 -4.08 -2.01 -13.92
N PRO A 282 -5.29 -2.20 -14.44
CA PRO A 282 -5.49 -2.78 -15.78
C PRO A 282 -4.69 -2.10 -16.90
N GLU A 283 -4.47 -0.80 -16.79
CA GLU A 283 -3.70 -0.02 -17.77
C GLU A 283 -2.20 -0.33 -17.78
N ASN A 284 -1.66 -0.85 -16.67
CA ASN A 284 -0.25 -1.14 -16.50
C ASN A 284 0.07 -2.62 -16.33
N ALA A 285 -0.94 -3.44 -16.06
CA ALA A 285 -0.78 -4.86 -15.76
C ALA A 285 -0.07 -5.66 -16.87
N TYR A 286 -0.11 -5.15 -18.10
CA TYR A 286 0.49 -5.81 -19.28
C TYR A 286 1.65 -5.01 -19.86
N ARG A 287 2.18 -4.02 -19.15
CA ARG A 287 3.36 -3.26 -19.61
C ARG A 287 4.64 -3.92 -19.16
N ALA A 288 5.57 -4.12 -20.12
CA ALA A 288 6.77 -4.93 -19.89
C ALA A 288 6.38 -6.27 -19.24
N ASP A 289 7.06 -6.66 -18.17
CA ASP A 289 6.79 -7.93 -17.46
C ASP A 289 5.93 -7.72 -16.20
N ASN A 290 5.13 -6.66 -16.14
CA ASN A 290 4.21 -6.47 -15.01
C ASN A 290 3.21 -7.62 -14.86
N ASN A 291 2.77 -8.22 -15.97
CA ASN A 291 1.94 -9.44 -15.97
C ASN A 291 2.65 -10.62 -15.30
N VAL A 292 3.96 -10.79 -15.52
CA VAL A 292 4.76 -11.83 -14.88
C VAL A 292 4.88 -11.56 -13.39
N LEU A 293 5.17 -10.31 -13.01
CA LEU A 293 5.21 -9.92 -11.59
C LEU A 293 3.88 -10.19 -10.88
N ILE A 294 2.73 -9.90 -11.51
CA ILE A 294 1.42 -10.15 -10.91
C ILE A 294 1.20 -11.66 -10.70
N GLY A 295 1.59 -12.49 -11.67
CA GLY A 295 1.57 -13.95 -11.54
C GLY A 295 2.43 -14.42 -10.37
N ASN A 296 3.68 -13.95 -10.32
CA ASN A 296 4.61 -14.30 -9.25
C ASN A 296 4.13 -13.86 -7.85
N VAL A 297 3.49 -12.69 -7.75
CA VAL A 297 2.88 -12.24 -6.49
C VAL A 297 1.71 -13.15 -6.11
N ALA A 298 0.89 -13.57 -7.07
CA ALA A 298 -0.19 -14.52 -6.82
C ALA A 298 0.34 -15.88 -6.34
N ASP A 299 1.37 -16.41 -6.99
CA ASP A 299 2.04 -17.65 -6.59
C ASP A 299 2.66 -17.52 -5.18
N PHE A 300 3.39 -16.42 -4.92
CA PHE A 300 3.94 -16.14 -3.61
C PHE A 300 2.88 -16.17 -2.51
N LEU A 301 1.70 -15.60 -2.75
CA LEU A 301 0.61 -15.55 -1.77
C LEU A 301 0.04 -16.93 -1.46
N VAL A 302 -0.13 -17.79 -2.47
CA VAL A 302 -0.78 -19.09 -2.30
C VAL A 302 0.16 -20.21 -1.85
N GLU A 303 1.46 -20.05 -2.04
CA GLU A 303 2.48 -21.01 -1.60
C GLU A 303 2.75 -20.96 -0.09
N GLY A 304 2.17 -19.99 0.62
CA GLY A 304 2.24 -19.91 2.08
C GLY A 304 1.53 -21.08 2.75
N ASN A 305 2.04 -21.48 3.90
CA ASN A 305 1.42 -22.49 4.73
C ASN A 305 1.36 -22.01 6.18
N VAL A 306 0.19 -21.51 6.58
CA VAL A 306 -0.07 -21.16 7.97
C VAL A 306 -0.21 -22.46 8.77
N SER A 307 0.83 -22.83 9.47
CA SER A 307 0.90 -24.13 10.18
C SER A 307 0.07 -24.15 11.46
N GLU A 308 0.01 -23.03 12.17
CA GLU A 308 -0.83 -22.80 13.35
C GLU A 308 -1.33 -21.39 13.29
N ASN A 309 -2.51 -21.14 12.74
CA ASN A 309 -3.06 -19.80 12.67
C ASN A 309 -3.29 -19.27 14.11
N PRO A 310 -2.57 -18.23 14.54
CA PRO A 310 -2.58 -17.75 15.92
C PRO A 310 -3.94 -17.17 16.34
N PHE A 311 -4.78 -16.84 15.37
CA PHE A 311 -6.11 -16.26 15.59
C PHE A 311 -7.23 -17.30 15.58
N GLN A 312 -6.97 -18.55 15.15
CA GLN A 312 -7.95 -19.61 15.26
C GLN A 312 -8.15 -20.03 16.70
N GLU A 313 -9.39 -20.03 17.16
CA GLU A 313 -9.70 -20.65 18.44
C GLU A 313 -9.30 -22.14 18.42
N PRO A 314 -8.52 -22.63 19.41
CA PRO A 314 -8.21 -24.04 19.48
C PRO A 314 -9.52 -24.83 19.49
N PRO A 315 -9.63 -25.95 18.74
CA PRO A 315 -10.83 -26.73 18.69
C PRO A 315 -11.24 -27.04 20.12
N THR A 316 -12.35 -26.49 20.56
CA THR A 316 -12.93 -26.78 21.87
C THR A 316 -13.17 -28.27 21.89
N GLY A 317 -12.20 -28.99 22.50
CA GLY A 317 -12.23 -30.44 22.63
C GLY A 317 -13.58 -30.85 23.15
N GLY A 318 -14.26 -31.72 22.38
CA GLY A 318 -15.62 -32.13 22.57
C GLY A 318 -15.94 -32.36 24.04
N GLY A 319 -16.81 -31.51 24.56
CA GLY A 319 -17.29 -31.62 25.91
C GLY A 319 -17.78 -33.03 26.15
N SER A 320 -17.10 -33.68 27.07
CA SER A 320 -17.62 -34.88 27.70
C SER A 320 -19.04 -34.55 28.12
N THR A 321 -20.00 -35.10 27.45
CA THR A 321 -21.42 -35.10 27.87
C THR A 321 -21.44 -35.55 29.33
N PRO A 322 -21.84 -34.73 30.30
CA PRO A 322 -22.13 -35.26 31.63
C PRO A 322 -23.29 -36.22 31.48
N GLY A 323 -23.01 -37.46 31.87
CA GLY A 323 -23.97 -38.54 31.78
C GLY A 323 -25.32 -38.15 32.37
N SER A 324 -26.32 -38.42 31.59
CA SER A 324 -27.72 -38.57 31.97
C SER A 324 -27.81 -39.32 33.29
N GLY A 325 -28.44 -38.70 34.28
CA GLY A 325 -28.92 -39.44 35.43
C GLY A 325 -28.90 -38.64 36.72
N THR A 326 -29.86 -37.79 36.94
CA THR A 326 -30.53 -37.66 38.25
C THR A 326 -31.92 -37.06 38.08
N ASP A 327 -32.84 -37.85 38.57
CA ASP A 327 -34.27 -37.68 38.76
C ASP A 327 -34.65 -36.30 39.33
N PRO A 328 -35.75 -35.67 38.91
CA PRO A 328 -36.27 -34.43 39.49
C PRO A 328 -37.16 -34.74 40.70
N GLY A 329 -36.57 -34.78 41.88
CA GLY A 329 -37.31 -34.99 43.11
C GLY A 329 -36.42 -34.86 44.33
N ASP A 330 -36.27 -33.66 44.82
CA ASP A 330 -36.22 -33.33 46.25
C ASP A 330 -35.79 -31.85 46.41
N PHE A 331 -36.75 -30.97 46.29
CA PHE A 331 -36.63 -29.60 46.77
C PHE A 331 -36.97 -29.60 48.25
N GLN A 332 -35.98 -29.55 49.13
CA GLN A 332 -36.17 -29.31 50.56
C GLN A 332 -35.70 -27.90 50.90
N PRO A 333 -36.61 -27.00 51.38
CA PRO A 333 -36.18 -25.66 51.76
C PRO A 333 -35.42 -25.70 53.08
N PRO A 334 -34.41 -24.83 53.29
CA PRO A 334 -33.70 -24.75 54.55
C PRO A 334 -34.59 -24.12 55.63
N THR A 335 -34.72 -24.83 56.73
CA THR A 335 -35.34 -24.37 57.97
C THR A 335 -34.45 -23.38 58.69
N ASP A 336 -35.08 -22.29 59.09
CA ASP A 336 -34.71 -21.25 60.03
C ASP A 336 -34.10 -21.79 61.31
N GLY A 337 -33.10 -21.10 61.87
CA GLY A 337 -32.61 -21.38 63.23
C GLY A 337 -31.41 -20.55 63.66
N GLY A 338 -31.60 -19.34 64.10
CA GLY A 338 -31.31 -18.88 65.41
C GLY A 338 -29.92 -18.28 65.73
N SER A 339 -29.89 -16.97 65.84
CA SER A 339 -29.27 -16.19 66.90
C SER A 339 -27.78 -16.30 67.27
N GLY A 340 -27.07 -15.16 67.16
CA GLY A 340 -25.79 -14.97 67.82
C GLY A 340 -25.16 -13.60 67.51
N VAL A 341 -25.72 -12.55 68.14
CA VAL A 341 -25.17 -11.19 68.19
C VAL A 341 -23.94 -11.17 69.05
N THR A 342 -22.83 -10.62 68.60
CA THR A 342 -21.89 -9.80 69.41
C THR A 342 -21.05 -8.93 68.46
N ALA A 343 -21.23 -7.62 68.60
CA ALA A 343 -20.31 -6.53 68.34
C ALA A 343 -19.77 -6.07 69.72
N PRO A 344 -18.91 -5.03 69.78
CA PRO A 344 -17.72 -4.65 69.03
C PRO A 344 -16.49 -4.50 69.98
N ASP A 345 -15.32 -4.23 69.50
CA ASP A 345 -14.35 -3.42 70.28
C ASP A 345 -13.46 -2.55 69.37
N GLU A 346 -13.52 -1.30 69.69
CA GLU A 346 -12.75 -0.16 69.33
C GLU A 346 -11.35 -0.22 69.97
N HIS A 347 -10.34 0.27 69.29
CA HIS A 347 -9.20 1.07 69.76
C HIS A 347 -8.31 1.38 68.56
N ALA A 348 -8.28 2.57 68.05
CA ALA A 348 -7.66 3.82 68.51
C ALA A 348 -6.13 3.79 68.56
N ASP A 349 -5.63 4.79 67.88
CA ASP A 349 -4.37 5.56 68.09
C ASP A 349 -3.11 5.13 67.35
N ALA A 350 -2.56 5.97 66.67
CA ALA A 350 -1.83 7.20 66.72
C ALA A 350 -0.63 7.19 65.78
N ALA A 351 -0.60 8.11 64.90
CA ALA A 351 0.41 9.15 64.60
C ALA A 351 1.90 8.90 64.88
N THR A 352 2.70 9.20 63.89
CA THR A 352 3.84 10.16 63.84
C THR A 352 4.67 9.81 62.58
N ASP A 353 4.80 10.74 61.67
CA ASP A 353 5.65 11.93 61.51
C ASP A 353 7.12 11.64 61.17
N THR A 354 7.59 12.47 60.26
CA THR A 354 8.92 12.94 59.91
C THR A 354 9.70 12.24 58.75
N SER A 355 9.72 13.01 57.67
CA SER A 355 10.91 13.64 57.00
C SER A 355 12.18 12.82 56.76
N GLY A 356 12.61 12.92 55.50
CA GLY A 356 13.92 12.60 54.95
C GLY A 356 13.88 12.77 53.43
#